data_abda6c0fa286afb5c0c3af6d4e7660a7
#
_entry.id   abda6c0fa286afb5c0c3af6d4e7660a7
#
_cell.length_a   1.000
_cell.length_b   1.000
_cell.length_c   1.000
_cell.angle_alpha   90.00
_cell.angle_beta   90.00
_cell.angle_gamma   90.00
#
_symmetry.space_group_name_H-M   'P 1'
#
loop_
_entity.id
_entity.type
_entity.pdbx_description
1 polymer ?
#
loop_
_entity_poly.entity_id
_entity_poly.type
_entity_poly.pdbx_seq_one_letter_code
_entity_poly.pdbx_strand_id
1 'polypeptide(L)'
;LEVSLRETTGSGRPLQIREYQKGAAQALVGDKGPGTGFGTIVLPCGAGKTIVGMTIMDMLKTSTLIITTNISAVHQWIDELLDKTNLTADQIAEYSGESKTIKQVTVATYQVLTWRPDKEGPYPHFSIFHERPWGLIIYDEVHMLPAPVFRVVADLQAVRRVGLTATLVREDGCEGYVFSLVGPKRYDVPWKELERDRWIASAECIEVRIDLPTAQEIDYAVSTVREKHKIASMNPDKLPVVRQIIEQFPDDKILVIGQYLQQLDEIVKELGCPIITGKTPNAERDKIYSDFREGKIRVLVVSKVANFAIDLPDASLAIQVSGTFGSRQEEAQRLGRILRPKERKSRFFTLITRNTVEEEFGSNRQKFLAEQGYEYKIVRYDGELNLDE
;
A
#
# COMPACT_ATOMS: atom_id res chain seq x y z
N LEU A 1 17.67 21.07 -11.61
CA LEU A 1 17.45 20.80 -10.18
C LEU A 1 18.68 20.11 -9.59
N GLU A 2 19.27 20.71 -8.57
CA GLU A 2 20.38 20.14 -7.82
C GLU A 2 19.83 19.30 -6.67
N VAL A 3 19.49 18.05 -6.94
CA VAL A 3 19.00 17.11 -5.94
C VAL A 3 20.03 16.00 -5.73
N SER A 4 20.27 15.65 -4.47
CA SER A 4 21.13 14.53 -4.09
C SER A 4 20.64 13.88 -2.80
N LEU A 5 20.88 12.57 -2.67
CA LEU A 5 20.64 11.84 -1.43
C LEU A 5 21.67 12.25 -0.38
N ARG A 6 21.24 12.34 0.87
CA ARG A 6 22.13 12.60 2.00
C ARG A 6 22.82 11.31 2.44
N GLU A 7 24.00 11.44 3.00
CA GLU A 7 24.70 10.34 3.68
C GLU A 7 24.07 10.06 5.06
N THR A 8 23.58 11.11 5.70
CA THR A 8 22.87 11.04 6.99
C THR A 8 21.53 11.72 6.83
N THR A 9 20.45 11.06 7.30
CA THR A 9 19.09 11.60 7.26
C THR A 9 18.99 12.87 8.13
N GLY A 10 17.96 13.67 7.89
CA GLY A 10 17.65 14.82 8.74
C GLY A 10 17.40 14.47 10.21
N SER A 11 16.98 13.24 10.48
CA SER A 11 16.83 12.67 11.82
C SER A 11 18.14 12.13 12.43
N GLY A 12 19.27 12.26 11.76
CA GLY A 12 20.60 11.92 12.26
C GLY A 12 21.00 10.45 12.11
N ARG A 13 20.30 9.68 11.31
CA ARG A 13 20.60 8.27 11.03
C ARG A 13 21.37 8.12 9.72
N PRO A 14 22.37 7.22 9.63
CA PRO A 14 23.00 6.90 8.35
C PRO A 14 21.96 6.42 7.34
N LEU A 15 21.99 6.99 6.13
CA LEU A 15 21.15 6.54 5.03
C LEU A 15 21.84 5.38 4.31
N GLN A 16 21.28 4.19 4.39
CA GLN A 16 21.75 3.02 3.67
C GLN A 16 20.86 2.76 2.45
N ILE A 17 21.43 2.93 1.26
CA ILE A 17 20.78 2.54 0.01
C ILE A 17 21.21 1.10 -0.28
N ARG A 18 20.23 0.22 -0.38
CA ARG A 18 20.44 -1.21 -0.58
C ARG A 18 20.81 -1.51 -2.02
N GLU A 19 21.56 -2.58 -2.25
CA GLU A 19 22.01 -2.93 -3.61
C GLU A 19 20.85 -3.12 -4.60
N TYR A 20 19.76 -3.76 -4.19
CA TYR A 20 18.59 -3.91 -5.06
C TYR A 20 17.90 -2.57 -5.36
N GLN A 21 17.94 -1.59 -4.46
CA GLN A 21 17.42 -0.25 -4.69
C GLN A 21 18.25 0.51 -5.71
N LYS A 22 19.57 0.42 -5.61
CA LYS A 22 20.51 0.97 -6.63
C LYS A 22 20.30 0.28 -7.98
N GLY A 23 20.21 -1.05 -7.97
CA GLY A 23 19.96 -1.86 -9.17
C GLY A 23 18.67 -1.48 -9.88
N ALA A 24 17.59 -1.25 -9.12
CA ALA A 24 16.31 -0.81 -9.65
C ALA A 24 16.42 0.57 -10.33
N ALA A 25 17.07 1.53 -9.68
CA ALA A 25 17.28 2.87 -10.23
C ALA A 25 18.15 2.83 -11.50
N GLN A 26 19.24 2.05 -11.49
CA GLN A 26 20.11 1.87 -12.64
C GLN A 26 19.40 1.18 -13.81
N ALA A 27 18.56 0.19 -13.54
CA ALA A 27 17.79 -0.49 -14.58
C ALA A 27 16.82 0.44 -15.31
N LEU A 28 16.32 1.47 -14.64
CA LEU A 28 15.49 2.49 -15.27
C LEU A 28 16.31 3.50 -16.04
N VAL A 29 17.30 4.10 -15.40
CA VAL A 29 18.11 5.18 -15.98
C VAL A 29 19.02 4.67 -17.10
N GLY A 30 19.62 3.49 -16.93
CA GLY A 30 20.42 2.78 -17.92
C GLY A 30 21.61 3.54 -18.44
N ASP A 31 22.38 2.91 -19.31
CA ASP A 31 23.33 3.56 -20.18
C ASP A 31 22.63 4.15 -21.40
N LYS A 32 23.06 5.30 -21.84
CA LYS A 32 22.44 6.12 -22.90
C LYS A 32 22.05 5.32 -24.16
N GLY A 33 20.79 4.88 -24.21
CA GLY A 33 20.24 4.13 -25.34
C GLY A 33 18.74 4.34 -25.54
N PRO A 34 18.16 3.94 -26.67
CA PRO A 34 16.72 4.00 -26.91
C PRO A 34 15.94 3.23 -25.85
N GLY A 35 14.93 3.86 -25.26
CA GLY A 35 14.07 3.25 -24.24
C GLY A 35 14.57 3.35 -22.80
N THR A 36 15.70 4.00 -22.54
CA THR A 36 16.14 4.31 -21.17
C THR A 36 15.35 5.47 -20.57
N GLY A 37 15.13 5.42 -19.25
CA GLY A 37 14.32 6.43 -18.54
C GLY A 37 12.81 6.18 -18.58
N PHE A 38 12.37 5.04 -19.12
CA PHE A 38 10.96 4.61 -19.14
C PHE A 38 10.83 3.21 -18.59
N GLY A 39 9.91 3.00 -17.70
CA GLY A 39 9.64 1.65 -17.22
C GLY A 39 8.94 1.59 -15.90
N THR A 40 8.64 0.35 -15.51
CA THR A 40 7.98 0.01 -14.27
C THR A 40 8.94 -0.79 -13.39
N ILE A 41 9.00 -0.41 -12.11
CA ILE A 41 9.79 -1.09 -11.09
C ILE A 41 8.83 -1.78 -10.14
N VAL A 42 8.98 -3.09 -10.00
CA VAL A 42 8.18 -3.91 -9.11
C VAL A 42 9.01 -4.28 -7.89
N LEU A 43 8.64 -3.75 -6.75
CA LEU A 43 9.24 -4.04 -5.46
C LEU A 43 8.14 -4.24 -4.41
N PRO A 44 8.27 -5.20 -3.50
CA PRO A 44 7.31 -5.38 -2.42
C PRO A 44 7.10 -4.10 -1.62
N CYS A 45 5.91 -3.93 -1.07
CA CYS A 45 5.69 -2.88 -0.07
C CYS A 45 6.68 -3.08 1.08
N GLY A 46 7.23 -2.01 1.60
CA GLY A 46 8.26 -2.13 2.62
C GLY A 46 9.69 -2.27 2.11
N ALA A 47 9.90 -2.52 0.83
CA ALA A 47 11.23 -2.63 0.22
C ALA A 47 11.89 -1.26 -0.06
N GLY A 48 11.23 -0.16 0.25
CA GLY A 48 11.79 1.19 0.09
C GLY A 48 11.65 1.74 -1.34
N LYS A 49 10.49 1.62 -1.96
CA LYS A 49 10.20 2.18 -3.29
C LYS A 49 10.45 3.68 -3.36
N THR A 50 10.15 4.41 -2.29
CA THR A 50 10.39 5.86 -2.18
C THR A 50 11.88 6.19 -2.31
N ILE A 51 12.75 5.39 -1.70
CA ILE A 51 14.21 5.54 -1.82
C ILE A 51 14.65 5.29 -3.26
N VAL A 52 14.07 4.32 -3.95
CA VAL A 52 14.34 4.08 -5.38
C VAL A 52 13.97 5.30 -6.21
N GLY A 53 12.78 5.88 -5.97
CA GLY A 53 12.36 7.13 -6.64
C GLY A 53 13.33 8.28 -6.40
N MET A 54 13.76 8.49 -5.16
CA MET A 54 14.75 9.53 -4.81
C MET A 54 16.13 9.26 -5.42
N THR A 55 16.54 8.00 -5.53
CA THR A 55 17.78 7.62 -6.21
C THR A 55 17.73 7.96 -7.69
N ILE A 56 16.60 7.72 -8.35
CA ILE A 56 16.38 8.13 -9.75
C ILE A 56 16.45 9.65 -9.89
N MET A 57 15.83 10.40 -8.97
CA MET A 57 15.91 11.87 -8.95
C MET A 57 17.36 12.35 -8.83
N ASP A 58 18.15 11.76 -7.94
CA ASP A 58 19.58 12.05 -7.77
C ASP A 58 20.37 11.79 -9.07
N MET A 59 20.10 10.67 -9.74
CA MET A 59 20.78 10.32 -10.99
C MET A 59 20.43 11.26 -12.15
N LEU A 60 19.20 11.74 -12.22
CA LEU A 60 18.69 12.56 -13.34
C LEU A 60 18.80 14.06 -13.08
N LYS A 61 18.77 14.50 -11.83
CA LYS A 61 18.88 15.92 -11.42
C LYS A 61 17.97 16.87 -12.22
N THR A 62 16.69 16.54 -12.26
CA THR A 62 15.70 17.25 -13.07
C THR A 62 14.43 17.56 -12.28
N SER A 63 13.66 18.54 -12.76
CA SER A 63 12.30 18.80 -12.20
C SER A 63 11.45 17.55 -12.22
N THR A 64 10.86 17.22 -11.10
CA THR A 64 10.15 15.96 -10.89
C THR A 64 8.71 16.18 -10.42
N LEU A 65 7.78 15.53 -11.10
CA LEU A 65 6.39 15.40 -10.68
C LEU A 65 6.18 13.99 -10.13
N ILE A 66 5.70 13.90 -8.89
CA ILE A 66 5.38 12.63 -8.23
C ILE A 66 3.86 12.59 -8.06
N ILE A 67 3.23 11.50 -8.51
CA ILE A 67 1.78 11.32 -8.40
C ILE A 67 1.51 10.09 -7.56
N THR A 68 0.70 10.23 -6.53
CA THR A 68 0.38 9.17 -5.59
C THR A 68 -1.12 9.10 -5.27
N THR A 69 -1.52 8.21 -4.37
CA THR A 69 -2.91 7.78 -4.21
C THR A 69 -3.76 8.68 -3.32
N ASN A 70 -3.18 9.33 -2.31
CA ASN A 70 -3.92 10.18 -1.37
C ASN A 70 -3.03 11.23 -0.70
N ILE A 71 -3.63 12.13 0.06
CA ILE A 71 -2.94 13.24 0.72
C ILE A 71 -1.94 12.74 1.78
N SER A 72 -2.25 11.68 2.51
CA SER A 72 -1.30 11.10 3.47
C SER A 72 -0.05 10.57 2.78
N ALA A 73 -0.18 9.96 1.61
CA ALA A 73 0.97 9.53 0.81
C ALA A 73 1.76 10.72 0.25
N VAL A 74 1.09 11.81 -0.12
CA VAL A 74 1.77 13.08 -0.49
C VAL A 74 2.63 13.59 0.65
N HIS A 75 2.06 13.69 1.85
CA HIS A 75 2.80 14.14 3.04
C HIS A 75 3.98 13.21 3.35
N GLN A 76 3.80 11.92 3.23
CA GLN A 76 4.88 10.94 3.42
C GLN A 76 6.02 11.14 2.41
N TRP A 77 5.71 11.36 1.12
CA TRP A 77 6.72 11.67 0.11
C TRP A 77 7.49 12.94 0.44
N ILE A 78 6.79 13.99 0.85
CA ILE A 78 7.40 15.27 1.22
C ILE A 78 8.33 15.10 2.43
N ASP A 79 7.88 14.42 3.47
CA ASP A 79 8.67 14.16 4.67
C ASP A 79 9.93 13.34 4.34
N GLU A 80 9.81 12.30 3.51
CA GLU A 80 10.92 11.48 3.06
C GLU A 80 11.92 12.29 2.22
N LEU A 81 11.46 13.15 1.31
CA LEU A 81 12.30 14.02 0.51
C LEU A 81 13.09 14.99 1.39
N LEU A 82 12.44 15.60 2.38
CA LEU A 82 13.09 16.53 3.32
C LEU A 82 14.09 15.80 4.24
N ASP A 83 13.79 14.59 4.63
CA ASP A 83 14.66 13.80 5.53
C ASP A 83 15.89 13.22 4.82
N LYS A 84 15.75 12.76 3.58
CA LYS A 84 16.75 11.93 2.89
C LYS A 84 17.47 12.61 1.72
N THR A 85 17.01 13.78 1.30
CA THR A 85 17.66 14.56 0.22
C THR A 85 18.09 15.93 0.71
N ASN A 86 18.88 16.62 -0.12
CA ASN A 86 19.28 18.00 0.12
C ASN A 86 18.18 19.04 -0.21
N LEU A 87 17.01 18.59 -0.67
CA LEU A 87 15.90 19.48 -0.98
C LEU A 87 15.37 20.19 0.27
N THR A 88 14.98 21.45 0.09
CA THR A 88 14.35 22.27 1.12
C THR A 88 12.86 22.42 0.85
N ALA A 89 12.11 22.85 1.86
CA ALA A 89 10.66 23.09 1.73
C ALA A 89 10.30 24.09 0.62
N ASP A 90 11.21 25.01 0.30
CA ASP A 90 11.00 25.98 -0.79
C ASP A 90 11.01 25.34 -2.19
N GLN A 91 11.57 24.14 -2.34
CA GLN A 91 11.69 23.43 -3.60
C GLN A 91 10.60 22.39 -3.80
N ILE A 92 9.85 22.05 -2.77
CA ILE A 92 8.84 20.98 -2.77
C ILE A 92 7.45 21.59 -2.61
N ALA A 93 6.51 21.14 -3.43
CA ALA A 93 5.12 21.58 -3.38
C ALA A 93 4.16 20.40 -3.28
N GLU A 94 3.04 20.64 -2.58
CA GLU A 94 1.86 19.78 -2.58
C GLU A 94 0.86 20.25 -3.63
N TYR A 95 0.35 19.32 -4.43
CA TYR A 95 -0.75 19.56 -5.37
C TYR A 95 -1.86 18.55 -5.14
N SER A 96 -2.83 18.91 -4.32
CA SER A 96 -3.89 18.04 -3.84
C SER A 96 -5.21 18.78 -3.70
N GLY A 97 -6.20 18.15 -3.08
CA GLY A 97 -7.44 18.84 -2.70
C GLY A 97 -7.25 19.99 -1.72
N GLU A 98 -6.19 19.94 -0.91
CA GLU A 98 -5.92 20.94 0.14
C GLU A 98 -5.00 22.08 -0.32
N SER A 99 -4.08 21.82 -1.22
CA SER A 99 -3.12 22.80 -1.73
C SER A 99 -2.88 22.60 -3.23
N LYS A 100 -2.68 23.68 -3.97
CA LYS A 100 -2.45 23.65 -5.42
C LYS A 100 -1.25 24.50 -5.81
N THR A 101 -0.09 24.14 -5.27
CA THR A 101 1.17 24.82 -5.53
C THR A 101 2.05 23.95 -6.43
N ILE A 102 2.78 24.58 -7.37
CA ILE A 102 3.71 23.92 -8.28
C ILE A 102 5.10 24.48 -8.08
N LYS A 103 6.07 23.60 -7.83
CA LYS A 103 7.50 23.90 -7.70
C LYS A 103 8.33 22.89 -8.47
N GLN A 104 9.65 22.98 -8.40
CA GLN A 104 10.57 22.08 -9.09
C GLN A 104 10.36 20.60 -8.76
N VAL A 105 9.97 20.32 -7.51
CA VAL A 105 9.48 19.00 -7.09
C VAL A 105 8.05 19.20 -6.60
N THR A 106 7.11 18.55 -7.25
CA THR A 106 5.69 18.64 -6.90
C THR A 106 5.13 17.25 -6.69
N VAL A 107 4.41 17.07 -5.59
CA VAL A 107 3.75 15.80 -5.24
C VAL A 107 2.25 16.00 -5.31
N ALA A 108 1.59 15.24 -6.18
CA ALA A 108 0.17 15.35 -6.48
C ALA A 108 -0.58 14.04 -6.17
N THR A 109 -1.90 14.12 -6.05
CA THR A 109 -2.76 12.94 -5.95
C THR A 109 -3.42 12.63 -7.28
N TYR A 110 -3.71 11.34 -7.55
CA TYR A 110 -4.52 10.95 -8.70
C TYR A 110 -5.91 11.58 -8.66
N GLN A 111 -6.49 11.73 -7.46
CA GLN A 111 -7.84 12.29 -7.29
C GLN A 111 -7.93 13.73 -7.76
N VAL A 112 -6.97 14.61 -7.43
CA VAL A 112 -7.01 16.00 -7.88
C VAL A 112 -6.90 16.10 -9.40
N LEU A 113 -6.08 15.25 -10.01
CA LEU A 113 -5.92 15.22 -11.46
C LEU A 113 -7.19 14.77 -12.18
N THR A 114 -7.94 13.86 -11.58
CA THR A 114 -9.16 13.30 -12.16
C THR A 114 -10.43 14.01 -11.68
N TRP A 115 -10.28 15.05 -10.88
CA TRP A 115 -11.41 15.89 -10.49
C TRP A 115 -11.86 16.79 -11.63
N ARG A 116 -13.16 16.94 -11.79
CA ARG A 116 -13.78 17.88 -12.73
C ARG A 116 -15.17 18.32 -12.22
N PRO A 117 -15.55 19.58 -12.46
CA PRO A 117 -16.84 20.09 -12.00
C PRO A 117 -18.02 19.53 -12.79
N ASP A 118 -17.79 19.16 -14.05
CA ASP A 118 -18.78 18.55 -14.95
C ASP A 118 -18.28 17.17 -15.38
N LYS A 119 -19.16 16.14 -15.29
CA LYS A 119 -18.83 14.77 -15.66
C LYS A 119 -18.39 14.58 -17.11
N GLU A 120 -18.83 15.45 -18.00
CA GLU A 120 -18.47 15.43 -19.43
C GLU A 120 -17.42 16.50 -19.79
N GLY A 121 -17.10 17.39 -18.86
CA GLY A 121 -16.16 18.48 -19.08
C GLY A 121 -14.69 18.05 -19.05
N PRO A 122 -13.78 18.97 -19.38
CA PRO A 122 -12.34 18.71 -19.31
C PRO A 122 -11.86 18.55 -17.86
N TYR A 123 -10.69 17.95 -17.71
CA TYR A 123 -9.99 17.82 -16.42
C TYR A 123 -9.10 19.06 -16.20
N PRO A 124 -9.49 20.04 -15.36
CA PRO A 124 -8.78 21.31 -15.26
C PRO A 124 -7.37 21.18 -14.72
N HIS A 125 -7.11 20.15 -13.89
CA HIS A 125 -5.81 19.95 -13.27
C HIS A 125 -4.80 19.18 -14.12
N PHE A 126 -5.19 18.71 -15.31
CA PHE A 126 -4.24 18.14 -16.26
C PHE A 126 -3.23 19.18 -16.79
N SER A 127 -3.52 20.46 -16.64
CA SER A 127 -2.56 21.52 -16.96
C SER A 127 -1.23 21.37 -16.25
N ILE A 128 -1.18 20.71 -15.10
CA ILE A 128 0.06 20.46 -14.35
C ILE A 128 1.14 19.78 -15.20
N PHE A 129 0.74 18.92 -16.12
CA PHE A 129 1.69 18.21 -16.99
C PHE A 129 2.43 19.14 -17.96
N HIS A 130 1.89 20.32 -18.23
CA HIS A 130 2.42 21.30 -19.17
C HIS A 130 2.91 22.60 -18.52
N GLU A 131 2.65 22.80 -17.24
CA GLU A 131 3.03 24.05 -16.54
C GLU A 131 4.53 24.15 -16.26
N ARG A 132 5.23 23.03 -16.27
CA ARG A 132 6.69 22.95 -16.16
C ARG A 132 7.23 21.92 -17.15
N PRO A 133 8.47 22.08 -17.62
CA PRO A 133 9.16 21.03 -18.36
C PRO A 133 9.62 19.94 -17.38
N TRP A 134 8.73 19.04 -17.00
CA TRP A 134 9.05 17.92 -16.13
C TRP A 134 10.06 17.00 -16.80
N GLY A 135 11.24 16.82 -16.22
CA GLY A 135 12.23 15.87 -16.70
C GLY A 135 11.98 14.43 -16.23
N LEU A 136 11.22 14.28 -15.17
CA LEU A 136 10.83 12.98 -14.60
C LEU A 136 9.42 13.04 -14.04
N ILE A 137 8.62 12.03 -14.33
CA ILE A 137 7.34 11.79 -13.68
C ILE A 137 7.39 10.44 -12.98
N ILE A 138 7.12 10.41 -11.68
CA ILE A 138 7.03 9.19 -10.87
C ILE A 138 5.56 8.90 -10.60
N TYR A 139 5.08 7.76 -11.08
CA TYR A 139 3.75 7.25 -10.79
C TYR A 139 3.84 6.26 -9.64
N ASP A 140 3.62 6.72 -8.42
CA ASP A 140 3.60 5.86 -7.25
C ASP A 140 2.31 5.03 -7.24
N GLU A 141 2.40 3.76 -6.82
CA GLU A 141 1.29 2.81 -6.90
C GLU A 141 0.66 2.80 -8.31
N VAL A 142 1.50 2.63 -9.32
CA VAL A 142 1.12 2.80 -10.75
C VAL A 142 -0.03 1.89 -11.20
N HIS A 143 -0.26 0.77 -10.51
CA HIS A 143 -1.43 -0.09 -10.74
C HIS A 143 -2.76 0.61 -10.46
N MET A 144 -2.75 1.68 -9.67
CA MET A 144 -3.93 2.51 -9.35
C MET A 144 -4.15 3.66 -10.36
N LEU A 145 -3.35 3.74 -11.41
CA LEU A 145 -3.41 4.81 -12.39
C LEU A 145 -4.81 4.89 -13.05
N PRO A 146 -5.55 6.00 -12.87
CA PRO A 146 -6.89 6.14 -13.44
C PRO A 146 -6.89 6.22 -14.96
N ALA A 147 -7.90 5.65 -15.61
CA ALA A 147 -8.03 5.65 -17.07
C ALA A 147 -7.93 7.04 -17.72
N PRO A 148 -8.48 8.14 -17.17
CA PRO A 148 -8.28 9.47 -17.75
C PRO A 148 -6.82 9.93 -17.81
N VAL A 149 -6.00 9.55 -16.81
CA VAL A 149 -4.57 9.87 -16.77
C VAL A 149 -3.82 9.14 -17.89
N PHE A 150 -4.23 7.95 -18.25
CA PHE A 150 -3.64 7.20 -19.36
C PHE A 150 -3.62 8.00 -20.67
N ARG A 151 -4.70 8.72 -20.98
CA ARG A 151 -4.79 9.51 -22.21
C ARG A 151 -3.78 10.64 -22.26
N VAL A 152 -3.60 11.34 -21.14
CA VAL A 152 -2.65 12.46 -21.06
C VAL A 152 -1.21 11.95 -21.09
N VAL A 153 -0.92 10.86 -20.40
CA VAL A 153 0.42 10.25 -20.37
C VAL A 153 0.86 9.79 -21.77
N ALA A 154 -0.06 9.31 -22.58
CA ALA A 154 0.25 8.91 -23.96
C ALA A 154 0.75 10.09 -24.82
N ASP A 155 0.30 11.32 -24.55
CA ASP A 155 0.70 12.52 -25.26
C ASP A 155 2.03 13.13 -24.76
N LEU A 156 2.52 12.70 -23.60
CA LEU A 156 3.76 13.20 -22.99
C LEU A 156 5.00 12.43 -23.48
N GLN A 157 5.31 12.50 -24.74
CA GLN A 157 6.33 11.65 -25.39
C GLN A 157 7.78 11.89 -24.94
N ALA A 158 8.10 13.04 -24.38
CA ALA A 158 9.49 13.46 -24.13
C ALA A 158 9.93 13.33 -22.66
N VAL A 159 9.05 12.96 -21.75
CA VAL A 159 9.32 12.95 -20.31
C VAL A 159 9.71 11.55 -19.86
N ARG A 160 10.83 11.43 -19.13
CA ARG A 160 11.18 10.18 -18.45
C ARG A 160 10.11 9.82 -17.43
N ARG A 161 9.74 8.56 -17.40
CA ARG A 161 8.60 8.07 -16.60
C ARG A 161 8.97 6.79 -15.88
N VAL A 162 8.62 6.71 -14.61
CA VAL A 162 8.74 5.49 -13.83
C VAL A 162 7.44 5.20 -13.11
N GLY A 163 6.98 3.97 -13.20
CA GLY A 163 5.92 3.42 -12.36
C GLY A 163 6.52 2.62 -11.21
N LEU A 164 6.13 2.92 -10.00
CA LEU A 164 6.50 2.16 -8.81
C LEU A 164 5.29 1.37 -8.34
N THR A 165 5.46 0.09 -8.06
CA THR A 165 4.37 -0.76 -7.57
C THR A 165 4.89 -1.97 -6.81
N ALA A 166 4.07 -2.50 -5.90
CA ALA A 166 4.33 -3.80 -5.27
C ALA A 166 3.94 -4.96 -6.19
N THR A 167 2.99 -4.75 -7.09
CA THR A 167 2.54 -5.77 -8.04
C THR A 167 1.93 -5.12 -9.27
N LEU A 168 2.02 -5.79 -10.41
CA LEU A 168 1.40 -5.37 -11.67
C LEU A 168 0.09 -6.09 -11.97
N VAL A 169 -0.45 -6.83 -11.03
CA VAL A 169 -1.76 -7.45 -11.21
C VAL A 169 -2.86 -6.41 -11.01
N ARG A 170 -3.65 -6.18 -12.04
CA ARG A 170 -4.85 -5.33 -11.99
C ARG A 170 -6.10 -6.20 -12.02
N GLU A 171 -7.11 -5.80 -11.28
CA GLU A 171 -8.40 -6.52 -11.25
C GLU A 171 -9.15 -6.45 -12.59
N ASP A 172 -8.90 -5.39 -13.37
CA ASP A 172 -9.49 -5.21 -14.69
C ASP A 172 -8.69 -5.87 -15.83
N GLY A 173 -7.59 -6.55 -15.52
CA GLY A 173 -6.72 -7.19 -16.51
C GLY A 173 -5.96 -6.21 -17.41
N CYS A 174 -5.89 -4.94 -17.02
CA CYS A 174 -5.31 -3.88 -17.83
C CYS A 174 -3.82 -3.62 -17.55
N GLU A 175 -3.07 -4.60 -17.07
CA GLU A 175 -1.62 -4.47 -16.84
C GLU A 175 -0.87 -4.04 -18.09
N GLY A 176 -1.30 -4.51 -19.24
CA GLY A 176 -0.71 -4.15 -20.53
C GLY A 176 -0.75 -2.66 -20.83
N TYR A 177 -1.74 -1.94 -20.34
CA TYR A 177 -1.82 -0.49 -20.51
C TYR A 177 -0.77 0.25 -19.70
N VAL A 178 -0.44 -0.24 -18.50
CA VAL A 178 0.64 0.33 -17.68
C VAL A 178 1.96 0.20 -18.43
N PHE A 179 2.26 -0.96 -18.99
CA PHE A 179 3.49 -1.16 -19.76
C PHE A 179 3.54 -0.32 -21.04
N SER A 180 2.40 -0.14 -21.71
CA SER A 180 2.34 0.66 -22.95
C SER A 180 2.57 2.14 -22.71
N LEU A 181 2.16 2.67 -21.56
CA LEU A 181 2.14 4.11 -21.29
C LEU A 181 3.31 4.57 -20.43
N VAL A 182 3.66 3.81 -19.40
CA VAL A 182 4.75 4.14 -18.48
C VAL A 182 6.05 3.50 -18.95
N GLY A 183 5.99 2.32 -19.52
CA GLY A 183 7.13 1.55 -20.01
C GLY A 183 7.16 0.14 -19.43
N PRO A 184 7.98 -0.75 -20.01
CA PRO A 184 8.04 -2.15 -19.63
C PRO A 184 8.58 -2.32 -18.20
N LYS A 185 8.32 -3.49 -17.62
CA LYS A 185 8.93 -3.85 -16.35
C LYS A 185 10.45 -3.92 -16.49
N ARG A 186 11.15 -3.05 -15.78
CA ARG A 186 12.62 -2.94 -15.81
C ARG A 186 13.29 -3.67 -14.67
N TYR A 187 12.59 -3.85 -13.56
CA TYR A 187 13.14 -4.45 -12.36
C TYR A 187 12.06 -5.12 -11.54
N ASP A 188 12.38 -6.27 -11.00
CA ASP A 188 11.50 -7.07 -10.16
C ASP A 188 12.35 -7.88 -9.18
N VAL A 189 12.05 -7.77 -7.89
CA VAL A 189 12.70 -8.58 -6.85
C VAL A 189 11.64 -9.40 -6.13
N PRO A 190 11.72 -10.72 -6.16
CA PRO A 190 10.83 -11.58 -5.39
C PRO A 190 10.93 -11.29 -3.88
N TRP A 191 9.80 -11.27 -3.21
CA TRP A 191 9.74 -11.01 -1.76
C TRP A 191 10.61 -11.99 -0.96
N LYS A 192 10.67 -13.23 -1.39
CA LYS A 192 11.47 -14.26 -0.72
C LYS A 192 12.97 -13.96 -0.73
N GLU A 193 13.48 -13.36 -1.78
CA GLU A 193 14.88 -12.92 -1.83
C GLU A 193 15.17 -11.81 -0.83
N LEU A 194 14.26 -10.84 -0.69
CA LEU A 194 14.39 -9.76 0.28
C LEU A 194 14.30 -10.25 1.72
N GLU A 195 13.44 -11.24 1.97
CA GLU A 195 13.33 -11.89 3.27
C GLU A 195 14.60 -12.67 3.62
N ARG A 196 15.13 -13.47 2.68
CA ARG A 196 16.37 -14.22 2.85
C ARG A 196 17.55 -13.30 3.17
N ASP A 197 17.64 -12.18 2.49
CA ASP A 197 18.70 -11.20 2.69
C ASP A 197 18.42 -10.26 3.89
N ARG A 198 17.37 -10.51 4.66
CA ARG A 198 16.92 -9.75 5.84
C ARG A 198 16.59 -8.27 5.57
N TRP A 199 16.24 -7.94 4.34
CA TRP A 199 15.82 -6.58 3.98
C TRP A 199 14.35 -6.30 4.34
N ILE A 200 13.51 -7.33 4.37
CA ILE A 200 12.15 -7.30 4.90
C ILE A 200 11.99 -8.33 6.00
N ALA A 201 11.00 -8.14 6.88
CA ALA A 201 10.73 -9.08 7.95
C ALA A 201 10.22 -10.41 7.39
N SER A 202 10.63 -11.52 7.99
CA SER A 202 10.00 -12.81 7.81
C SER A 202 8.54 -12.74 8.23
N ALA A 203 7.63 -13.31 7.45
CA ALA A 203 6.19 -13.28 7.70
C ALA A 203 5.57 -14.66 7.69
N GLU A 204 4.70 -14.90 8.65
CA GLU A 204 3.82 -16.06 8.75
C GLU A 204 2.39 -15.63 8.43
N CYS A 205 1.77 -16.26 7.45
CA CYS A 205 0.40 -16.02 7.06
C CYS A 205 -0.50 -17.10 7.66
N ILE A 206 -1.46 -16.71 8.50
CA ILE A 206 -2.35 -17.63 9.22
C ILE A 206 -3.79 -17.36 8.81
N GLU A 207 -4.42 -18.33 8.16
CA GLU A 207 -5.85 -18.28 7.85
C GLU A 207 -6.62 -18.95 8.97
N VAL A 208 -7.46 -18.19 9.67
CA VAL A 208 -8.33 -18.71 10.71
C VAL A 208 -9.72 -18.93 10.14
N ARG A 209 -10.16 -20.18 10.10
CA ARG A 209 -11.47 -20.58 9.60
C ARG A 209 -12.48 -20.68 10.74
N ILE A 210 -13.57 -19.93 10.61
CA ILE A 210 -14.59 -19.73 11.64
C ILE A 210 -15.94 -20.16 11.10
N ASP A 211 -16.68 -20.96 11.85
CA ASP A 211 -18.02 -21.40 11.45
C ASP A 211 -19.00 -20.21 11.44
N LEU A 212 -19.95 -20.22 10.51
CA LEU A 212 -21.05 -19.28 10.51
C LEU A 212 -22.04 -19.69 11.61
N PRO A 213 -22.54 -18.75 12.46
CA PRO A 213 -23.57 -19.07 13.43
C PRO A 213 -24.83 -19.65 12.78
N THR A 214 -25.42 -20.66 13.38
CA THR A 214 -26.60 -21.37 12.85
C THR A 214 -27.74 -20.44 12.48
N ALA A 215 -27.95 -19.38 13.27
CA ALA A 215 -28.99 -18.37 13.01
C ALA A 215 -28.79 -17.64 11.67
N GLN A 216 -27.58 -17.60 11.13
CA GLN A 216 -27.26 -16.91 9.88
C GLN A 216 -27.12 -17.85 8.68
N GLU A 217 -27.09 -19.15 8.89
CA GLU A 217 -26.93 -20.13 7.79
C GLU A 217 -28.07 -20.08 6.78
N ILE A 218 -29.30 -19.91 7.26
CA ILE A 218 -30.49 -19.82 6.40
C ILE A 218 -30.48 -18.55 5.58
N ASP A 219 -30.19 -17.42 6.21
CA ASP A 219 -30.09 -16.12 5.52
C ASP A 219 -28.99 -16.16 4.46
N TYR A 220 -27.87 -16.78 4.79
CA TYR A 220 -26.75 -16.97 3.84
C TYR A 220 -27.19 -17.80 2.63
N ALA A 221 -27.88 -18.92 2.85
CA ALA A 221 -28.27 -19.85 1.78
C ALA A 221 -29.20 -19.22 0.74
N VAL A 222 -30.09 -18.31 1.15
CA VAL A 222 -31.09 -17.68 0.28
C VAL A 222 -30.69 -16.33 -0.28
N SER A 223 -29.52 -15.82 0.10
CA SER A 223 -29.06 -14.48 -0.28
C SER A 223 -28.39 -14.42 -1.66
N THR A 224 -28.33 -13.23 -2.24
CA THR A 224 -27.54 -12.97 -3.45
C THR A 224 -26.02 -13.08 -3.17
N VAL A 225 -25.21 -13.21 -4.21
CA VAL A 225 -23.74 -13.32 -4.05
C VAL A 225 -23.15 -12.16 -3.24
N ARG A 226 -23.63 -10.94 -3.48
CA ARG A 226 -23.17 -9.75 -2.74
C ARG A 226 -23.56 -9.81 -1.26
N GLU A 227 -24.76 -10.21 -0.97
CA GLU A 227 -25.25 -10.37 0.39
C GLU A 227 -24.55 -11.52 1.11
N LYS A 228 -24.32 -12.65 0.42
CA LYS A 228 -23.51 -13.76 0.93
C LYS A 228 -22.12 -13.32 1.37
N HIS A 229 -21.46 -12.51 0.55
CA HIS A 229 -20.15 -11.96 0.91
C HIS A 229 -20.24 -11.09 2.18
N LYS A 230 -21.26 -10.23 2.28
CA LYS A 230 -21.47 -9.39 3.46
C LYS A 230 -21.73 -10.22 4.72
N ILE A 231 -22.63 -11.22 4.64
CA ILE A 231 -22.96 -12.10 5.76
C ILE A 231 -21.72 -12.86 6.24
N ALA A 232 -20.98 -13.46 5.33
CA ALA A 232 -19.75 -14.17 5.66
C ALA A 232 -18.68 -13.24 6.27
N SER A 233 -18.46 -12.08 5.69
CA SER A 233 -17.49 -11.10 6.17
C SER A 233 -17.82 -10.56 7.55
N MET A 234 -19.11 -10.33 7.83
CA MET A 234 -19.60 -9.78 9.10
C MET A 234 -19.95 -10.85 10.14
N ASN A 235 -19.46 -12.08 9.98
CA ASN A 235 -19.65 -13.13 10.96
C ASN A 235 -19.30 -12.65 12.37
N PRO A 236 -20.26 -12.64 13.33
CA PRO A 236 -20.03 -12.11 14.66
C PRO A 236 -19.01 -12.89 15.48
N ASP A 237 -18.77 -14.15 15.13
CA ASP A 237 -17.78 -15.00 15.80
C ASP A 237 -16.31 -14.63 15.44
N LYS A 238 -16.12 -13.71 14.51
CA LYS A 238 -14.80 -13.12 14.23
C LYS A 238 -14.29 -12.22 15.37
N LEU A 239 -15.18 -11.54 16.07
CA LEU A 239 -14.81 -10.64 17.17
C LEU A 239 -14.09 -11.34 18.32
N PRO A 240 -14.59 -12.48 18.85
CA PRO A 240 -13.85 -13.27 19.85
C PRO A 240 -12.46 -13.68 19.37
N VAL A 241 -12.31 -14.03 18.09
CA VAL A 241 -11.03 -14.42 17.52
C VAL A 241 -10.06 -13.24 17.49
N VAL A 242 -10.51 -12.05 17.08
CA VAL A 242 -9.69 -10.82 17.13
C VAL A 242 -9.19 -10.56 18.55
N ARG A 243 -10.08 -10.66 19.55
CA ARG A 243 -9.72 -10.48 20.96
C ARG A 243 -8.67 -11.49 21.40
N GLN A 244 -8.85 -12.76 21.09
CA GLN A 244 -7.88 -13.82 21.47
C GLN A 244 -6.53 -13.62 20.81
N ILE A 245 -6.47 -13.21 19.55
CA ILE A 245 -5.20 -12.87 18.88
C ILE A 245 -4.49 -11.73 19.62
N ILE A 246 -5.20 -10.68 19.95
CA ILE A 246 -4.64 -9.51 20.66
C ILE A 246 -4.09 -9.91 22.03
N GLU A 247 -4.80 -10.78 22.74
CA GLU A 247 -4.37 -11.29 24.06
C GLU A 247 -3.16 -12.22 23.97
N GLN A 248 -3.06 -13.05 22.93
CA GLN A 248 -1.93 -13.96 22.73
C GLN A 248 -0.64 -13.26 22.31
N PHE A 249 -0.73 -12.07 21.75
CA PHE A 249 0.42 -11.30 21.27
C PHE A 249 0.50 -9.92 21.95
N PRO A 250 0.75 -9.87 23.27
CA PRO A 250 0.67 -8.62 24.04
C PRO A 250 1.75 -7.61 23.69
N ASP A 251 2.88 -8.06 23.12
CA ASP A 251 4.03 -7.23 22.77
C ASP A 251 3.97 -6.71 21.32
N ASP A 252 2.98 -7.13 20.54
CA ASP A 252 2.86 -6.74 19.15
C ASP A 252 2.03 -5.45 18.97
N LYS A 253 2.45 -4.63 18.04
CA LYS A 253 1.62 -3.55 17.50
C LYS A 253 0.72 -4.14 16.42
N ILE A 254 -0.57 -4.01 16.59
CA ILE A 254 -1.58 -4.74 15.85
C ILE A 254 -2.41 -3.80 14.99
N LEU A 255 -2.48 -4.12 13.70
CA LEU A 255 -3.32 -3.45 12.74
C LEU A 255 -4.51 -4.36 12.40
N VAL A 256 -5.74 -3.90 12.66
CA VAL A 256 -6.98 -4.60 12.30
C VAL A 256 -7.58 -3.95 11.05
N ILE A 257 -7.77 -4.74 10.01
CA ILE A 257 -8.19 -4.24 8.69
C ILE A 257 -9.53 -4.86 8.30
N GLY A 258 -10.46 -4.04 7.82
CA GLY A 258 -11.74 -4.52 7.36
C GLY A 258 -12.42 -3.60 6.34
N GLN A 259 -13.45 -4.14 5.71
CA GLN A 259 -14.21 -3.47 4.66
C GLN A 259 -15.50 -2.82 5.17
N TYR A 260 -16.16 -3.46 6.13
CA TYR A 260 -17.49 -3.04 6.61
C TYR A 260 -17.36 -2.19 7.88
N LEU A 261 -17.75 -0.93 7.80
CA LEU A 261 -17.64 0.01 8.91
C LEU A 261 -18.42 -0.45 10.15
N GLN A 262 -19.59 -1.04 9.98
CA GLN A 262 -20.37 -1.57 11.09
C GLN A 262 -19.59 -2.62 11.88
N GLN A 263 -18.92 -3.56 11.19
CA GLN A 263 -18.05 -4.56 11.84
C GLN A 263 -16.89 -3.90 12.57
N LEU A 264 -16.25 -2.93 11.94
CA LEU A 264 -15.12 -2.22 12.52
C LEU A 264 -15.53 -1.40 13.74
N ASP A 265 -16.70 -0.77 13.71
CA ASP A 265 -17.24 -0.03 14.85
C ASP A 265 -17.51 -0.93 16.06
N GLU A 266 -18.02 -2.14 15.83
CA GLU A 266 -18.21 -3.14 16.87
C GLU A 266 -16.87 -3.58 17.49
N ILE A 267 -15.86 -3.79 16.67
CA ILE A 267 -14.49 -4.13 17.13
C ILE A 267 -13.91 -2.99 17.96
N VAL A 268 -14.03 -1.75 17.49
CA VAL A 268 -13.55 -0.56 18.20
C VAL A 268 -14.25 -0.39 19.55
N LYS A 269 -15.55 -0.61 19.59
CA LYS A 269 -16.34 -0.53 20.82
C LYS A 269 -15.90 -1.57 21.84
N GLU A 270 -15.64 -2.78 21.41
CA GLU A 270 -15.18 -3.88 22.27
C GLU A 270 -13.76 -3.65 22.78
N LEU A 271 -12.86 -3.20 21.91
CA LEU A 271 -11.43 -3.07 22.22
C LEU A 271 -11.05 -1.69 22.80
N GLY A 272 -11.88 -0.67 22.62
CA GLY A 272 -11.58 0.69 23.05
C GLY A 272 -10.38 1.31 22.33
N CYS A 273 -10.17 0.98 21.05
CA CYS A 273 -9.04 1.43 20.26
C CYS A 273 -9.44 2.46 19.20
N PRO A 274 -8.48 3.24 18.64
CA PRO A 274 -8.75 4.19 17.56
C PRO A 274 -9.15 3.48 16.25
N ILE A 275 -9.86 4.20 15.39
CA ILE A 275 -10.21 3.79 14.04
C ILE A 275 -9.86 4.89 13.03
N ILE A 276 -9.34 4.49 11.88
CA ILE A 276 -9.17 5.33 10.71
C ILE A 276 -10.07 4.84 9.59
N THR A 277 -10.91 5.74 9.06
CA THR A 277 -11.79 5.47 7.93
C THR A 277 -11.54 6.47 6.80
N GLY A 278 -12.22 6.28 5.67
CA GLY A 278 -12.16 7.26 4.57
C GLY A 278 -12.70 8.65 4.93
N LYS A 279 -13.45 8.78 6.04
CA LYS A 279 -14.00 10.05 6.55
C LYS A 279 -13.12 10.72 7.61
N THR A 280 -12.08 10.05 8.09
CA THR A 280 -11.17 10.62 9.09
C THR A 280 -10.41 11.79 8.47
N PRO A 281 -10.43 12.99 9.09
CA PRO A 281 -9.67 14.15 8.61
C PRO A 281 -8.17 13.84 8.51
N ASN A 282 -7.49 14.41 7.52
CA ASN A 282 -6.08 14.12 7.26
C ASN A 282 -5.17 14.42 8.45
N ALA A 283 -5.37 15.55 9.13
CA ALA A 283 -4.59 15.92 10.30
C ALA A 283 -4.76 14.92 11.46
N GLU A 284 -5.99 14.48 11.71
CA GLU A 284 -6.29 13.45 12.71
C GLU A 284 -5.68 12.09 12.32
N ARG A 285 -5.77 11.72 11.05
CA ARG A 285 -5.18 10.50 10.50
C ARG A 285 -3.67 10.47 10.69
N ASP A 286 -2.98 11.55 10.31
CA ASP A 286 -1.53 11.66 10.45
C ASP A 286 -1.10 11.57 11.92
N LYS A 287 -1.86 12.17 12.83
CA LYS A 287 -1.62 12.08 14.28
C LYS A 287 -1.79 10.65 14.80
N ILE A 288 -2.87 9.96 14.43
CA ILE A 288 -3.11 8.57 14.85
C ILE A 288 -2.00 7.64 14.34
N TYR A 289 -1.57 7.79 13.09
CA TYR A 289 -0.46 7.01 12.55
C TYR A 289 0.87 7.30 13.25
N SER A 290 1.13 8.55 13.57
CA SER A 290 2.32 8.93 14.35
C SER A 290 2.29 8.30 15.74
N ASP A 291 1.17 8.36 16.43
CA ASP A 291 1.01 7.77 17.76
C ASP A 291 1.15 6.23 17.72
N PHE A 292 0.68 5.59 16.66
CA PHE A 292 0.87 4.16 16.45
C PHE A 292 2.34 3.81 16.20
N ARG A 293 3.03 4.57 15.36
CA ARG A 293 4.47 4.38 15.12
C ARG A 293 5.30 4.57 16.38
N GLU A 294 4.96 5.57 17.18
CA GLU A 294 5.67 5.86 18.46
C GLU A 294 5.33 4.90 19.61
N GLY A 295 4.37 3.99 19.40
CA GLY A 295 3.96 3.02 20.42
C GLY A 295 2.97 3.55 21.45
N LYS A 296 2.43 4.75 21.28
CA LYS A 296 1.36 5.31 22.12
C LYS A 296 0.03 4.59 21.91
N ILE A 297 -0.18 4.04 20.72
CA ILE A 297 -1.31 3.21 20.34
C ILE A 297 -0.78 1.83 19.96
N ARG A 298 -1.30 0.76 20.60
CA ARG A 298 -0.89 -0.62 20.33
C ARG A 298 -1.78 -1.30 19.28
N VAL A 299 -3.07 -1.03 19.31
CA VAL A 299 -4.06 -1.60 18.40
C VAL A 299 -4.72 -0.48 17.62
N LEU A 300 -4.68 -0.57 16.30
CA LEU A 300 -5.29 0.40 15.39
C LEU A 300 -6.21 -0.33 14.41
N VAL A 301 -7.45 0.12 14.32
CA VAL A 301 -8.43 -0.37 13.34
C VAL A 301 -8.42 0.56 12.13
N VAL A 302 -8.33 -0.02 10.93
CA VAL A 302 -8.26 0.73 9.68
C VAL A 302 -9.27 0.17 8.69
N SER A 303 -10.11 1.04 8.12
CA SER A 303 -10.98 0.64 7.02
C SER A 303 -10.17 0.41 5.73
N LYS A 304 -10.68 -0.45 4.85
CA LYS A 304 -10.06 -0.74 3.56
C LYS A 304 -9.70 0.51 2.77
N VAL A 305 -10.55 1.51 2.75
CA VAL A 305 -10.32 2.76 1.99
C VAL A 305 -9.11 3.55 2.50
N ALA A 306 -8.85 3.48 3.81
CA ALA A 306 -7.69 4.12 4.41
C ALA A 306 -6.40 3.28 4.33
N ASN A 307 -6.51 2.05 3.85
CA ASN A 307 -5.46 1.04 3.88
C ASN A 307 -4.39 1.24 2.80
N PHE A 308 -4.72 1.90 1.70
CA PHE A 308 -3.77 2.12 0.61
C PHE A 308 -2.79 3.24 0.96
N ALA A 309 -1.53 3.03 0.64
CA ALA A 309 -0.47 4.02 0.61
C ALA A 309 0.15 4.50 1.94
N ILE A 310 -0.19 3.92 3.09
CA ILE A 310 0.45 4.32 4.33
C ILE A 310 1.44 3.27 4.79
N ASP A 311 2.61 3.76 5.03
CA ASP A 311 3.73 3.01 5.53
C ASP A 311 3.71 2.96 7.06
N LEU A 312 3.44 1.78 7.61
CA LEU A 312 3.43 1.52 9.05
C LEU A 312 4.55 0.54 9.42
N PRO A 313 5.82 1.01 9.46
CA PRO A 313 6.97 0.12 9.59
C PRO A 313 6.99 -0.67 10.91
N ASP A 314 6.29 -0.21 11.92
CA ASP A 314 6.30 -0.80 13.25
C ASP A 314 5.14 -1.76 13.52
N ALA A 315 4.22 -1.95 12.58
CA ALA A 315 3.20 -2.99 12.71
C ALA A 315 3.85 -4.37 12.58
N SER A 316 3.74 -5.19 13.62
CA SER A 316 4.33 -6.54 13.65
C SER A 316 3.30 -7.63 13.46
N LEU A 317 2.01 -7.30 13.60
CA LEU A 317 0.90 -8.20 13.40
C LEU A 317 -0.26 -7.47 12.73
N ALA A 318 -0.87 -8.10 11.73
CA ALA A 318 -2.08 -7.61 11.10
C ALA A 318 -3.19 -8.66 11.14
N ILE A 319 -4.43 -8.21 11.33
CA ILE A 319 -5.61 -9.04 11.34
C ILE A 319 -6.58 -8.51 10.30
N GLN A 320 -6.85 -9.28 9.27
CA GLN A 320 -7.87 -8.96 8.29
C GLN A 320 -9.19 -9.64 8.68
N VAL A 321 -10.19 -8.85 9.05
CA VAL A 321 -11.52 -9.35 9.45
C VAL A 321 -12.50 -9.44 8.29
N SER A 322 -12.31 -8.62 7.27
CA SER A 322 -13.06 -8.64 6.02
C SER A 322 -12.24 -8.01 4.91
N GLY A 323 -12.49 -8.39 3.67
CA GLY A 323 -11.76 -7.87 2.53
C GLY A 323 -12.51 -8.09 1.23
N THR A 324 -12.06 -7.45 0.18
CA THR A 324 -12.53 -7.75 -1.17
C THR A 324 -11.94 -9.08 -1.64
N PHE A 325 -12.64 -9.64 -2.54
CA PHE A 325 -12.42 -10.89 -3.25
C PHE A 325 -10.97 -11.08 -3.73
N GLY A 326 -10.06 -11.46 -2.82
CA GLY A 326 -8.78 -12.07 -3.18
C GLY A 326 -7.89 -11.30 -4.16
N SER A 327 -7.98 -9.98 -4.19
CA SER A 327 -7.05 -9.17 -4.98
C SER A 327 -5.62 -9.41 -4.50
N ARG A 328 -4.78 -9.91 -5.40
CA ARG A 328 -3.34 -10.11 -5.14
C ARG A 328 -2.65 -8.81 -4.75
N GLN A 329 -3.11 -7.70 -5.31
CA GLN A 329 -2.60 -6.37 -4.99
C GLN A 329 -2.91 -5.97 -3.55
N GLU A 330 -4.13 -6.21 -3.08
CA GLU A 330 -4.49 -5.91 -1.70
C GLU A 330 -3.68 -6.71 -0.69
N GLU A 331 -3.45 -7.98 -0.95
CA GLU A 331 -2.60 -8.80 -0.09
C GLU A 331 -1.16 -8.27 -0.06
N ALA A 332 -0.60 -7.92 -1.22
CA ALA A 332 0.72 -7.31 -1.30
C ALA A 332 0.80 -5.99 -0.51
N GLN A 333 -0.21 -5.15 -0.62
CA GLN A 333 -0.33 -3.89 0.12
C GLN A 333 -0.39 -4.10 1.64
N ARG A 334 -1.18 -5.06 2.09
CA ARG A 334 -1.34 -5.38 3.52
C ARG A 334 -0.06 -5.96 4.11
N LEU A 335 0.53 -6.94 3.44
CA LEU A 335 1.80 -7.50 3.86
C LEU A 335 2.89 -6.46 3.94
N GLY A 336 2.92 -5.52 3.00
CA GLY A 336 3.92 -4.46 2.98
C GLY A 336 3.94 -3.59 4.24
N ARG A 337 2.83 -3.48 4.95
CA ARG A 337 2.76 -2.72 6.20
C ARG A 337 3.46 -3.40 7.37
N ILE A 338 3.60 -4.70 7.31
CA ILE A 338 4.28 -5.50 8.34
C ILE A 338 5.62 -6.07 7.87
N LEU A 339 5.91 -6.02 6.56
CA LEU A 339 7.14 -6.55 5.96
C LEU A 339 8.29 -5.55 5.98
N ARG A 340 8.47 -4.85 7.08
CA ARG A 340 9.64 -4.00 7.29
C ARG A 340 10.75 -4.78 7.97
N PRO A 341 12.03 -4.44 7.72
CA PRO A 341 13.14 -5.06 8.44
C PRO A 341 12.95 -4.94 9.95
N LYS A 342 12.89 -6.08 10.63
CA LYS A 342 12.67 -6.21 12.07
C LYS A 342 13.48 -7.37 12.62
N GLU A 343 13.71 -7.33 13.92
CA GLU A 343 14.44 -8.40 14.62
C GLU A 343 13.60 -9.66 14.81
N ARG A 344 12.26 -9.53 14.79
CA ARG A 344 11.35 -10.65 15.02
C ARG A 344 10.40 -10.89 13.86
N LYS A 345 9.89 -12.12 13.76
CA LYS A 345 8.91 -12.57 12.78
C LYS A 345 7.60 -11.77 12.86
N SER A 346 7.10 -11.34 11.71
CA SER A 346 5.79 -10.70 11.58
C SER A 346 4.71 -11.74 11.31
N ARG A 347 3.46 -11.45 11.69
CA ARG A 347 2.30 -12.33 11.48
C ARG A 347 1.17 -11.59 10.77
N PHE A 348 0.54 -12.29 9.85
CA PHE A 348 -0.62 -11.82 9.12
C PHE A 348 -1.77 -12.83 9.27
N PHE A 349 -2.81 -12.44 10.01
CA PHE A 349 -4.00 -13.25 10.21
C PHE A 349 -5.08 -12.85 9.23
N THR A 350 -5.72 -13.84 8.60
CA THR A 350 -6.93 -13.64 7.81
C THR A 350 -8.06 -14.45 8.40
N LEU A 351 -9.15 -13.79 8.78
CA LEU A 351 -10.33 -14.45 9.35
C LEU A 351 -11.35 -14.74 8.26
N ILE A 352 -11.66 -16.00 8.07
CA ILE A 352 -12.53 -16.50 7.00
C ILE A 352 -13.66 -17.32 7.59
N THR A 353 -14.88 -17.08 7.12
CA THR A 353 -16.04 -17.91 7.45
C THR A 353 -16.04 -19.18 6.59
N ARG A 354 -16.06 -20.34 7.25
CA ARG A 354 -16.06 -21.65 6.59
C ARG A 354 -17.30 -21.88 5.75
N ASN A 355 -17.15 -22.68 4.69
CA ASN A 355 -18.22 -23.07 3.77
C ASN A 355 -18.97 -21.88 3.18
N THR A 356 -18.27 -20.79 2.91
CA THR A 356 -18.78 -19.57 2.31
C THR A 356 -17.92 -19.10 1.15
N VAL A 357 -18.39 -18.06 0.46
CA VAL A 357 -17.65 -17.41 -0.62
C VAL A 357 -16.27 -16.88 -0.19
N GLU A 358 -16.07 -16.58 1.09
CA GLU A 358 -14.76 -16.16 1.60
C GLU A 358 -13.70 -17.27 1.46
N GLU A 359 -14.09 -18.53 1.60
CA GLU A 359 -13.21 -19.67 1.48
C GLU A 359 -12.79 -19.91 0.02
N GLU A 360 -13.70 -19.70 -0.93
CA GLU A 360 -13.42 -19.78 -2.36
C GLU A 360 -12.37 -18.76 -2.80
N PHE A 361 -12.47 -17.52 -2.31
CA PHE A 361 -11.50 -16.46 -2.58
C PHE A 361 -10.17 -16.66 -1.83
N GLY A 362 -10.22 -17.35 -0.70
CA GLY A 362 -9.04 -17.71 0.08
C GLY A 362 -8.03 -18.57 -0.69
N SER A 363 -8.48 -19.45 -1.57
CA SER A 363 -7.57 -20.30 -2.35
C SER A 363 -6.66 -19.52 -3.31
N ASN A 364 -7.15 -18.47 -3.94
CA ASN A 364 -6.34 -17.61 -4.79
C ASN A 364 -5.27 -16.84 -4.00
N ARG A 365 -5.62 -16.41 -2.80
CA ARG A 365 -4.70 -15.76 -1.85
C ARG A 365 -3.60 -16.70 -1.41
N GLN A 366 -3.94 -17.93 -1.00
CA GLN A 366 -2.99 -18.96 -0.61
C GLN A 366 -1.99 -19.24 -1.72
N LYS A 367 -2.47 -19.42 -2.94
CA LYS A 367 -1.62 -19.65 -4.10
C LYS A 367 -0.63 -18.53 -4.31
N PHE A 368 -1.08 -17.28 -4.29
CA PHE A 368 -0.21 -16.11 -4.47
C PHE A 368 0.87 -16.03 -3.38
N LEU A 369 0.49 -16.15 -2.11
CA LEU A 369 1.44 -16.07 -1.00
C LEU A 369 2.43 -17.23 -0.98
N ALA A 370 1.97 -18.44 -1.30
CA ALA A 370 2.84 -19.61 -1.42
C ALA A 370 3.83 -19.48 -2.60
N GLU A 371 3.40 -18.94 -3.74
CA GLU A 371 4.27 -18.64 -4.88
C GLU A 371 5.36 -17.61 -4.52
N GLN A 372 5.05 -16.66 -3.63
CA GLN A 372 6.02 -15.72 -3.08
C GLN A 372 6.93 -16.35 -2.01
N GLY A 373 6.66 -17.59 -1.61
CA GLY A 373 7.45 -18.34 -0.66
C GLY A 373 7.19 -18.04 0.82
N TYR A 374 6.08 -17.40 1.14
CA TYR A 374 5.66 -17.19 2.53
C TYR A 374 5.16 -18.48 3.17
N GLU A 375 5.43 -18.62 4.45
CA GLU A 375 4.81 -19.64 5.28
C GLU A 375 3.31 -19.38 5.38
N TYR A 376 2.48 -20.38 5.07
CA TYR A 376 1.03 -20.27 5.10
C TYR A 376 0.44 -21.41 5.94
N LYS A 377 -0.35 -21.04 6.96
CA LYS A 377 -0.96 -21.98 7.88
C LYS A 377 -2.48 -21.78 7.91
N ILE A 378 -3.24 -22.88 7.95
CA ILE A 378 -4.69 -22.86 8.11
C ILE A 378 -5.03 -23.43 9.49
N VAL A 379 -5.81 -22.69 10.26
CA VAL A 379 -6.24 -23.06 11.60
C VAL A 379 -7.77 -22.99 11.68
N ARG A 380 -8.38 -24.00 12.26
CA ARG A 380 -9.81 -24.01 12.54
C ARG A 380 -10.06 -23.43 13.94
N TYR A 381 -10.99 -22.48 14.05
CA TYR A 381 -11.47 -21.94 15.32
C TYR A 381 -12.67 -22.76 15.83
N ASP A 382 -12.58 -23.25 17.04
CA ASP A 382 -13.62 -24.07 17.70
C ASP A 382 -14.06 -23.50 19.07
N GLY A 383 -13.82 -22.21 19.31
CA GLY A 383 -14.05 -21.52 20.59
C GLY A 383 -12.77 -21.04 21.26
N GLU A 384 -11.66 -21.69 20.99
CA GLU A 384 -10.33 -21.26 21.38
C GLU A 384 -9.42 -21.21 20.14
N LEU A 385 -8.58 -20.17 20.08
CA LEU A 385 -7.59 -20.05 19.04
C LEU A 385 -6.32 -20.82 19.45
N ASN A 386 -6.08 -21.95 18.78
CA ASN A 386 -4.88 -22.75 18.97
C ASN A 386 -4.00 -22.62 17.71
N LEU A 387 -2.80 -22.06 17.87
CA LEU A 387 -1.83 -21.85 16.80
C LEU A 387 -0.77 -22.96 16.70
N ASP A 388 -0.76 -23.91 17.63
CA ASP A 388 0.24 -24.97 17.71
C ASP A 388 -0.19 -26.29 17.02
N GLU A 389 -1.40 -26.30 16.45
CA GLU A 389 -1.90 -27.43 15.63
C GLU A 389 -1.62 -27.19 14.11
#